data_94d73639728cdeb60db344342df49ed5
#
_entry.id   94d73639728cdeb60db344342df49ed5
#
_cell.length_a   1.000
_cell.length_b   1.000
_cell.length_c   1.000
_cell.angle_alpha   90.00
_cell.angle_beta   90.00
_cell.angle_gamma   90.00
#
_symmetry.space_group_name_H-M   'P 1'
#
loop_
_entity.id
_entity.type
_entity.pdbx_description
1 polymer ?
#
loop_
_entity_poly.entity_id
_entity_poly.type
_entity_poly.pdbx_seq_one_letter_code
_entity_poly.pdbx_strand_id
1 'polypeptide(L)'
;GKVDSLYLNDVSRHRIKRIQENIQRTGISPSAILQSDGEKLPFDKHHFDTVLIDAPCSSTGTIQKNPDIKWTASEKTLLKHLELQRQLLDEGARILKPGGTLIYSTCSLEEEENQNQVESFLARHTGFFMKKRPSDSAFFELDDWTNEDHSFFQILTGSKWGGFFGAAISCDHA
;
A
#
# COMPACT_ATOMS: atom_id res chain seq x y z
N GLY A 1 -12.99 5.28 -13.34
CA GLY A 1 -14.08 4.36 -13.04
C GLY A 1 -14.83 4.80 -11.80
N LYS A 2 -16.09 4.44 -11.70
CA LYS A 2 -16.90 4.73 -10.51
C LYS A 2 -16.62 3.63 -9.48
N VAL A 3 -16.35 4.01 -8.24
CA VAL A 3 -16.23 3.07 -7.13
C VAL A 3 -17.64 2.85 -6.56
N ASP A 4 -18.16 1.63 -6.61
CA ASP A 4 -19.52 1.32 -6.16
C ASP A 4 -19.61 1.23 -4.63
N SER A 5 -18.56 0.72 -3.99
CA SER A 5 -18.46 0.64 -2.54
C SER A 5 -17.04 0.87 -2.07
N LEU A 6 -16.86 1.71 -1.06
CA LEU A 6 -15.58 2.04 -0.44
C LEU A 6 -15.62 1.68 1.04
N TYR A 7 -14.64 0.90 1.47
CA TYR A 7 -14.43 0.55 2.88
C TYR A 7 -13.10 1.13 3.33
N LEU A 8 -13.08 1.75 4.49
CA LEU A 8 -11.88 2.33 5.07
C LEU A 8 -11.61 1.66 6.42
N ASN A 9 -10.36 1.28 6.65
CA ASN A 9 -9.96 0.60 7.88
C ASN A 9 -8.70 1.21 8.47
N ASP A 10 -8.67 1.35 9.78
CA ASP A 10 -7.47 1.63 10.55
C ASP A 10 -7.61 1.08 11.97
N VAL A 11 -6.52 0.58 12.54
CA VAL A 11 -6.50 0.09 13.93
C VAL A 11 -6.56 1.25 14.94
N SER A 12 -6.09 2.43 14.58
CA SER A 12 -5.98 3.59 15.45
C SER A 12 -7.26 4.42 15.48
N ARG A 13 -7.91 4.50 16.65
CA ARG A 13 -9.06 5.39 16.87
C ARG A 13 -8.76 6.84 16.51
N HIS A 14 -7.54 7.30 16.73
CA HIS A 14 -7.15 8.68 16.39
C HIS A 14 -7.11 8.87 14.87
N ARG A 15 -6.58 7.92 14.11
CA ARG A 15 -6.55 7.98 12.65
C ARG A 15 -7.96 7.85 12.05
N ILE A 16 -8.84 7.04 12.65
CA ILE A 16 -10.26 6.98 12.25
C ILE A 16 -10.93 8.37 12.31
N LYS A 17 -10.68 9.17 13.35
CA LYS A 17 -11.21 10.54 13.42
C LYS A 17 -10.71 11.40 12.26
N ARG A 18 -9.42 11.33 11.94
CA ARG A 18 -8.84 12.07 10.80
C ARG A 18 -9.41 11.59 9.45
N ILE A 19 -9.69 10.31 9.31
CA ILE A 19 -10.39 9.77 8.14
C ILE A 19 -11.78 10.40 8.03
N GLN A 20 -12.55 10.46 9.11
CA GLN A 20 -13.88 11.06 9.13
C GLN A 20 -13.86 12.55 8.76
N GLU A 21 -12.91 13.32 9.29
CA GLU A 21 -12.70 14.72 8.93
C GLU A 21 -12.37 14.91 7.44
N ASN A 22 -11.50 14.06 6.90
CA ASN A 22 -11.13 14.08 5.48
C ASN A 22 -12.32 13.72 4.58
N ILE A 23 -13.12 12.74 4.94
CA ILE A 23 -14.34 12.34 4.25
C ILE A 23 -15.30 13.54 4.15
N GLN A 24 -15.55 14.22 5.27
CA GLN A 24 -16.41 15.43 5.29
C GLN A 24 -15.87 16.51 4.36
N ARG A 25 -14.57 16.75 4.40
CA ARG A 25 -13.91 17.78 3.56
C ARG A 25 -13.94 17.45 2.07
N THR A 26 -13.83 16.18 1.70
CA THR A 26 -13.75 15.73 0.30
C THR A 26 -15.11 15.37 -0.31
N GLY A 27 -16.16 15.26 0.52
CA GLY A 27 -17.49 14.85 0.06
C GLY A 27 -17.58 13.37 -0.35
N ILE A 28 -16.58 12.56 0.00
CA ILE A 28 -16.58 11.12 -0.27
C ILE A 28 -17.54 10.44 0.71
N SER A 29 -18.31 9.45 0.25
CA SER A 29 -19.24 8.69 1.07
C SER A 29 -18.83 7.21 1.09
N PRO A 30 -18.01 6.75 2.06
CA PRO A 30 -17.67 5.34 2.17
C PRO A 30 -18.86 4.51 2.61
N SER A 31 -18.90 3.25 2.19
CA SER A 31 -19.91 2.25 2.63
C SER A 31 -19.75 1.91 4.11
N ALA A 32 -18.51 1.86 4.60
CA ALA A 32 -18.21 1.71 6.02
C ALA A 32 -16.82 2.24 6.38
N ILE A 33 -16.65 2.61 7.66
CA ILE A 33 -15.36 2.89 8.28
C ILE A 33 -15.23 1.90 9.44
N LEU A 34 -14.15 1.11 9.41
CA LEU A 34 -13.88 0.09 10.41
C LEU A 34 -12.70 0.51 11.29
N GLN A 35 -12.82 0.22 12.57
CA GLN A 35 -11.68 0.23 13.48
C GLN A 35 -11.32 -1.22 13.78
N SER A 36 -10.42 -1.81 13.02
CA SER A 36 -9.99 -3.19 13.19
C SER A 36 -8.53 -3.39 12.82
N ASP A 37 -7.99 -4.50 13.29
CA ASP A 37 -6.66 -4.94 12.93
C ASP A 37 -6.63 -5.32 11.43
N GLY A 38 -5.69 -4.73 10.69
CA GLY A 38 -5.51 -4.99 9.27
C GLY A 38 -4.96 -6.39 8.97
N GLU A 39 -4.37 -7.06 9.97
CA GLU A 39 -3.87 -8.43 9.86
C GLU A 39 -4.99 -9.47 9.90
N LYS A 40 -6.20 -9.07 10.33
CA LYS A 40 -7.38 -9.94 10.42
C LYS A 40 -8.66 -9.14 10.23
N LEU A 41 -9.00 -8.88 8.99
CA LEU A 41 -10.19 -8.10 8.65
C LEU A 41 -11.48 -8.93 8.75
N PRO A 42 -12.60 -8.32 9.16
CA PRO A 42 -13.89 -8.99 9.33
C PRO A 42 -14.63 -9.18 7.99
N PHE A 43 -13.93 -9.61 6.96
CA PHE A 43 -14.50 -9.88 5.64
C PHE A 43 -14.27 -11.33 5.23
N ASP A 44 -15.18 -11.86 4.44
CA ASP A 44 -15.02 -13.15 3.79
C ASP A 44 -13.88 -13.14 2.78
N LYS A 45 -13.41 -14.31 2.38
CA LYS A 45 -12.48 -14.46 1.26
C LYS A 45 -13.13 -13.93 -0.02
N HIS A 46 -12.30 -13.37 -0.91
CA HIS A 46 -12.74 -12.95 -2.24
C HIS A 46 -13.87 -11.90 -2.20
N HIS A 47 -13.74 -10.91 -1.33
CA HIS A 47 -14.78 -9.89 -1.12
C HIS A 47 -14.59 -8.65 -2.00
N PHE A 48 -13.35 -8.21 -2.21
CA PHE A 48 -13.01 -6.95 -2.87
C PHE A 48 -12.41 -7.13 -4.26
N ASP A 49 -12.78 -6.23 -5.18
CA ASP A 49 -12.17 -6.12 -6.51
C ASP A 49 -10.81 -5.42 -6.46
N THR A 50 -10.64 -4.51 -5.49
CA THR A 50 -9.39 -3.79 -5.26
C THR A 50 -9.15 -3.65 -3.76
N VAL A 51 -7.93 -3.93 -3.33
CA VAL A 51 -7.44 -3.70 -1.96
C VAL A 51 -6.24 -2.78 -2.03
N LEU A 52 -6.27 -1.67 -1.27
CA LEU A 52 -5.14 -0.76 -1.11
C LEU A 52 -4.57 -0.90 0.31
N ILE A 53 -3.29 -1.20 0.40
CA ILE A 53 -2.51 -1.24 1.63
C ILE A 53 -1.55 -0.05 1.64
N ASP A 54 -1.86 0.97 2.44
CA ASP A 54 -0.92 2.02 2.82
C ASP A 54 -0.18 1.55 4.07
N ALA A 55 0.93 0.86 3.85
CA ALA A 55 1.56 0.03 4.87
C ALA A 55 2.30 0.87 5.93
N PRO A 56 2.19 0.51 7.22
CA PRO A 56 3.05 1.07 8.25
C PRO A 56 4.51 0.73 7.93
N CYS A 57 5.38 1.75 7.93
CA CYS A 57 6.77 1.62 7.50
C CYS A 57 7.68 2.54 8.31
N SER A 58 8.99 2.47 8.05
CA SER A 58 10.00 3.33 8.66
C SER A 58 9.84 4.82 8.33
N SER A 59 9.07 5.15 7.29
CA SER A 59 8.81 6.52 6.82
C SER A 59 10.06 7.30 6.41
N THR A 60 11.17 6.64 6.08
CA THR A 60 12.45 7.27 5.73
C THR A 60 12.35 8.22 4.53
N GLY A 61 11.39 7.99 3.65
CA GLY A 61 11.08 8.90 2.54
C GLY A 61 10.51 10.26 2.95
N THR A 62 10.07 10.40 4.21
CA THR A 62 9.50 11.65 4.73
C THR A 62 10.45 12.40 5.67
N ILE A 63 11.71 11.99 5.74
CA ILE A 63 12.72 12.51 6.70
C ILE A 63 12.92 14.03 6.60
N GLN A 64 12.74 14.61 5.42
CA GLN A 64 12.82 16.08 5.23
C GLN A 64 11.69 16.82 5.97
N LYS A 65 10.51 16.20 6.09
CA LYS A 65 9.35 16.76 6.79
C LYS A 65 9.30 16.33 8.25
N ASN A 66 9.89 15.19 8.57
CA ASN A 66 9.89 14.54 9.88
C ASN A 66 11.32 14.14 10.28
N PRO A 67 12.20 15.09 10.64
CA PRO A 67 13.62 14.81 10.89
C PRO A 67 13.85 13.89 12.10
N ASP A 68 12.89 13.77 13.01
CA ASP A 68 12.96 12.89 14.17
C ASP A 68 13.06 11.40 13.81
N ILE A 69 12.68 11.02 12.57
CA ILE A 69 12.83 9.66 12.03
C ILE A 69 14.29 9.19 12.16
N LYS A 70 15.27 10.07 11.97
CA LYS A 70 16.71 9.75 12.13
C LYS A 70 17.06 9.13 13.50
N TRP A 71 16.32 9.49 14.53
CA TRP A 71 16.59 9.08 15.91
C TRP A 71 15.73 7.88 16.34
N THR A 72 14.63 7.63 15.64
CA THR A 72 13.69 6.54 15.94
C THR A 72 13.91 5.30 15.06
N ALA A 73 14.63 5.44 13.95
CA ALA A 73 14.99 4.34 13.07
C ALA A 73 15.92 3.36 13.80
N SER A 74 15.56 2.09 13.78
CA SER A 74 16.37 0.99 14.30
C SER A 74 16.07 -0.30 13.56
N GLU A 75 17.03 -1.21 13.50
CA GLU A 75 16.85 -2.54 12.91
C GLU A 75 15.68 -3.27 13.56
N LYS A 76 15.53 -3.19 14.87
CA LYS A 76 14.41 -3.81 15.58
C LYS A 76 13.05 -3.27 15.14
N THR A 77 12.97 -1.96 14.85
CA THR A 77 11.74 -1.32 14.37
C THR A 77 11.46 -1.74 12.92
N LEU A 78 12.50 -1.77 12.09
CA LEU A 78 12.40 -2.25 10.71
C LEU A 78 11.87 -3.69 10.66
N LEU A 79 12.46 -4.62 11.41
CA LEU A 79 12.01 -6.02 11.44
C LEU A 79 10.54 -6.17 11.86
N LYS A 80 10.04 -5.32 12.78
CA LYS A 80 8.62 -5.31 13.14
C LYS A 80 7.74 -4.83 11.99
N HIS A 81 8.16 -3.80 11.26
CA HIS A 81 7.42 -3.33 10.10
C HIS A 81 7.39 -4.39 9.00
N LEU A 82 8.51 -5.06 8.72
CA LEU A 82 8.59 -6.11 7.72
C LEU A 82 7.62 -7.26 8.01
N GLU A 83 7.52 -7.70 9.26
CA GLU A 83 6.58 -8.75 9.64
C GLU A 83 5.12 -8.29 9.52
N LEU A 84 4.81 -7.07 9.96
CA LEU A 84 3.47 -6.51 9.84
C LEU A 84 3.07 -6.32 8.37
N GLN A 85 3.96 -5.79 7.54
CA GLN A 85 3.76 -5.63 6.09
C GLN A 85 3.48 -6.96 5.41
N ARG A 86 4.23 -8.00 5.78
CA ARG A 86 4.02 -9.37 5.28
C ARG A 86 2.59 -9.86 5.61
N GLN A 87 2.15 -9.68 6.85
CA GLN A 87 0.82 -10.12 7.31
C GLN A 87 -0.30 -9.32 6.63
N LEU A 88 -0.12 -8.00 6.43
CA LEU A 88 -1.08 -7.17 5.71
C LEU A 88 -1.22 -7.58 4.24
N LEU A 89 -0.12 -7.92 3.57
CA LEU A 89 -0.15 -8.44 2.19
C LEU A 89 -0.87 -9.78 2.12
N ASP A 90 -0.60 -10.71 3.05
CA ASP A 90 -1.25 -12.02 3.12
C ASP A 90 -2.76 -11.87 3.37
N GLU A 91 -3.17 -10.95 4.26
CA GLU A 91 -4.59 -10.66 4.52
C GLU A 91 -5.26 -9.95 3.34
N GLY A 92 -4.58 -9.00 2.71
CA GLY A 92 -5.05 -8.36 1.49
C GLY A 92 -5.34 -9.37 0.37
N ALA A 93 -4.44 -10.32 0.19
CA ALA A 93 -4.62 -11.41 -0.76
C ALA A 93 -5.83 -12.29 -0.43
N ARG A 94 -6.05 -12.59 0.86
CA ARG A 94 -7.18 -13.41 1.32
C ARG A 94 -8.55 -12.82 0.96
N ILE A 95 -8.67 -11.49 1.09
CA ILE A 95 -9.95 -10.79 0.84
C ILE A 95 -10.11 -10.32 -0.60
N LEU A 96 -9.08 -10.42 -1.43
CA LEU A 96 -9.11 -10.03 -2.83
C LEU A 96 -9.80 -11.10 -3.67
N LYS A 97 -10.69 -10.69 -4.58
CA LYS A 97 -11.32 -11.58 -5.56
C LYS A 97 -10.31 -12.08 -6.60
N PRO A 98 -10.54 -13.27 -7.20
CA PRO A 98 -9.86 -13.65 -8.43
C PRO A 98 -10.02 -12.56 -9.50
N GLY A 99 -8.96 -12.25 -10.23
CA GLY A 99 -8.91 -11.13 -11.18
C GLY A 99 -8.81 -9.74 -10.54
N GLY A 100 -8.79 -9.63 -9.22
CA GLY A 100 -8.68 -8.38 -8.47
C GLY A 100 -7.28 -7.76 -8.50
N THR A 101 -7.17 -6.56 -7.94
CA THR A 101 -5.90 -5.83 -7.85
C THR A 101 -5.58 -5.48 -6.39
N LEU A 102 -4.41 -5.93 -5.93
CA LEU A 102 -3.82 -5.54 -4.66
C LEU A 102 -2.81 -4.43 -4.92
N ILE A 103 -2.99 -3.29 -4.27
CA ILE A 103 -2.07 -2.15 -4.35
C ILE A 103 -1.35 -2.05 -3.01
N TYR A 104 -0.02 -2.09 -3.05
CA TYR A 104 0.83 -1.95 -1.89
C TYR A 104 1.62 -0.64 -1.99
N SER A 105 1.66 0.14 -0.91
CA SER A 105 2.39 1.40 -0.87
C SER A 105 3.06 1.64 0.47
N THR A 106 4.19 2.36 0.44
CA THR A 106 4.92 2.84 1.61
C THR A 106 5.45 4.25 1.38
N CYS A 107 5.75 4.97 2.45
CA CYS A 107 6.57 6.18 2.42
C CYS A 107 8.01 5.91 2.87
N SER A 108 8.52 4.70 2.65
CA SER A 108 9.89 4.28 2.94
C SER A 108 10.78 4.33 1.70
N LEU A 109 12.10 4.49 1.92
CA LEU A 109 13.15 4.31 0.91
C LEU A 109 13.85 2.95 1.03
N GLU A 110 13.58 2.20 2.09
CA GLU A 110 14.20 0.92 2.36
C GLU A 110 13.70 -0.14 1.38
N GLU A 111 14.59 -0.79 0.67
CA GLU A 111 14.25 -1.86 -0.29
C GLU A 111 13.55 -3.02 0.40
N GLU A 112 13.94 -3.31 1.65
CA GLU A 112 13.35 -4.34 2.50
C GLU A 112 11.86 -4.13 2.73
N GLU A 113 11.40 -2.88 2.88
CA GLU A 113 9.99 -2.52 3.05
C GLU A 113 9.23 -2.37 1.72
N ASN A 114 9.95 -2.33 0.60
CA ASN A 114 9.44 -2.01 -0.73
C ASN A 114 9.46 -3.25 -1.64
N GLN A 115 10.37 -3.28 -2.60
CA GLN A 115 10.43 -4.33 -3.60
C GLN A 115 10.65 -5.73 -2.99
N ASN A 116 11.50 -5.85 -1.96
CA ASN A 116 11.75 -7.13 -1.32
C ASN A 116 10.48 -7.72 -0.66
N GLN A 117 9.59 -6.88 -0.10
CA GLN A 117 8.29 -7.34 0.40
C GLN A 117 7.40 -7.86 -0.72
N VAL A 118 7.33 -7.15 -1.83
CA VAL A 118 6.53 -7.56 -2.99
C VAL A 118 7.05 -8.84 -3.60
N GLU A 119 8.36 -8.95 -3.82
CA GLU A 119 8.99 -10.15 -4.36
C GLU A 119 8.79 -11.37 -3.44
N SER A 120 8.99 -11.17 -2.14
CA SER A 120 8.74 -12.20 -1.13
C SER A 120 7.27 -12.64 -1.10
N PHE A 121 6.33 -11.70 -1.26
CA PHE A 121 4.90 -12.02 -1.38
C PHE A 121 4.62 -12.87 -2.63
N LEU A 122 5.10 -12.46 -3.80
CA LEU A 122 4.91 -13.20 -5.05
C LEU A 122 5.52 -14.60 -5.01
N ALA A 123 6.65 -14.76 -4.34
CA ALA A 123 7.27 -16.08 -4.15
C ALA A 123 6.43 -17.04 -3.28
N ARG A 124 5.64 -16.49 -2.34
CA ARG A 124 4.76 -17.28 -1.45
C ARG A 124 3.36 -17.53 -2.03
N HIS A 125 2.88 -16.66 -2.90
CA HIS A 125 1.52 -16.69 -3.41
C HIS A 125 1.50 -16.99 -4.91
N THR A 126 1.40 -18.27 -5.27
CA THR A 126 1.19 -18.69 -6.67
C THR A 126 -0.16 -18.18 -7.17
N GLY A 127 -0.21 -17.65 -8.38
CA GLY A 127 -1.42 -17.01 -8.94
C GLY A 127 -1.48 -15.49 -8.71
N PHE A 128 -0.44 -14.90 -8.10
CA PHE A 128 -0.26 -13.45 -8.05
C PHE A 128 0.92 -13.04 -8.92
N PHE A 129 0.80 -11.93 -9.63
CA PHE A 129 1.84 -11.40 -10.51
C PHE A 129 1.82 -9.87 -10.54
N MET A 130 2.95 -9.27 -10.90
CA MET A 130 3.05 -7.82 -11.04
C MET A 130 2.18 -7.31 -12.17
N LYS A 131 1.31 -6.34 -11.87
CA LYS A 131 0.52 -5.65 -12.88
C LYS A 131 1.34 -4.50 -13.45
N LYS A 132 1.77 -4.65 -14.69
CA LYS A 132 2.48 -3.59 -15.40
C LYS A 132 1.56 -2.40 -15.66
N ARG A 133 2.11 -1.19 -15.57
CA ARG A 133 1.38 0.02 -15.91
C ARG A 133 1.05 0.03 -17.41
N PRO A 134 -0.19 0.40 -17.80
CA PRO A 134 -0.51 0.60 -19.21
C PRO A 134 0.39 1.70 -19.83
N SER A 135 0.89 1.46 -21.03
CA SER A 135 1.77 2.39 -21.75
C SER A 135 1.09 3.72 -22.13
N ASP A 136 -0.24 3.74 -22.15
CA ASP A 136 -1.09 4.90 -22.49
C ASP A 136 -1.64 5.65 -21.26
N SER A 137 -1.15 5.35 -20.07
CA SER A 137 -1.60 6.03 -18.86
C SER A 137 -1.17 7.50 -18.89
N ALA A 138 -2.08 8.41 -18.47
CA ALA A 138 -1.84 9.86 -18.39
C ALA A 138 -0.71 10.30 -17.43
N PHE A 139 0.01 9.35 -16.87
CA PHE A 139 1.13 9.54 -15.95
C PHE A 139 2.50 9.41 -16.62
N PHE A 140 2.63 9.65 -17.93
CA PHE A 140 3.92 9.62 -18.65
C PHE A 140 4.99 10.55 -18.07
N GLU A 141 4.59 11.65 -17.43
CA GLU A 141 5.53 12.55 -16.74
C GLU A 141 6.22 11.91 -15.52
N LEU A 142 5.81 10.68 -15.15
CA LEU A 142 6.35 9.92 -14.03
C LEU A 142 7.29 8.78 -14.46
N ASP A 143 7.69 8.72 -15.73
CA ASP A 143 8.55 7.63 -16.22
C ASP A 143 9.91 7.58 -15.52
N ASP A 144 10.44 8.73 -15.10
CA ASP A 144 11.68 8.80 -14.31
C ASP A 144 11.55 8.17 -12.91
N TRP A 145 10.34 7.79 -12.48
CA TRP A 145 10.05 7.26 -11.16
C TRP A 145 9.61 5.81 -11.15
N THR A 146 9.68 5.15 -12.31
CA THR A 146 9.40 3.71 -12.43
C THR A 146 10.70 2.94 -12.67
N ASN A 147 10.72 1.65 -12.30
CA ASN A 147 11.78 0.76 -12.72
C ASN A 147 11.67 0.45 -14.23
N GLU A 148 12.71 -0.16 -14.81
CA GLU A 148 12.83 -0.39 -16.27
C GLU A 148 11.64 -1.16 -16.88
N ASP A 149 11.03 -2.09 -16.12
CA ASP A 149 9.87 -2.88 -16.57
C ASP A 149 8.50 -2.29 -16.20
N HIS A 150 8.48 -1.08 -15.60
CA HIS A 150 7.28 -0.39 -15.12
C HIS A 150 6.41 -1.19 -14.13
N SER A 151 7.01 -2.10 -13.37
CA SER A 151 6.31 -2.89 -12.37
C SER A 151 6.20 -2.17 -11.01
N PHE A 152 7.15 -1.29 -10.68
CA PHE A 152 7.14 -0.48 -9.47
C PHE A 152 7.10 1.01 -9.80
N PHE A 153 6.52 1.76 -8.88
CA PHE A 153 6.57 3.21 -8.85
C PHE A 153 7.34 3.65 -7.62
N GLN A 154 8.41 4.42 -7.78
CA GLN A 154 9.24 4.91 -6.68
C GLN A 154 9.62 6.38 -6.87
N ILE A 155 9.35 7.19 -5.86
CA ILE A 155 9.83 8.57 -5.77
C ILE A 155 10.97 8.59 -4.76
N LEU A 156 12.14 9.07 -5.17
CA LEU A 156 13.29 9.27 -4.28
C LEU A 156 13.21 10.64 -3.61
N THR A 157 13.81 10.77 -2.42
CA THR A 157 13.96 12.04 -1.72
C THR A 157 14.88 12.99 -2.48
N GLY A 158 14.58 14.30 -2.45
CA GLY A 158 15.33 15.33 -3.18
C GLY A 158 14.52 16.03 -4.28
N SER A 159 13.38 15.44 -4.67
CA SER A 159 12.37 16.08 -5.49
C SER A 159 11.49 17.02 -4.62
N LYS A 160 10.55 17.75 -5.24
CA LYS A 160 9.50 18.49 -4.54
C LYS A 160 8.61 17.57 -3.68
N TRP A 161 8.72 16.26 -3.84
CA TRP A 161 7.93 15.22 -3.20
C TRP A 161 8.77 14.50 -2.14
N GLY A 162 8.12 13.96 -1.12
CA GLY A 162 8.78 12.99 -0.23
C GLY A 162 8.98 11.65 -0.93
N GLY A 163 9.83 10.78 -0.37
CA GLY A 163 10.02 9.42 -0.88
C GLY A 163 8.72 8.61 -0.77
N PHE A 164 8.43 7.83 -1.80
CA PHE A 164 7.23 6.99 -1.87
C PHE A 164 7.51 5.77 -2.76
N PHE A 165 6.90 4.64 -2.41
CA PHE A 165 6.91 3.42 -3.21
C PHE A 165 5.48 2.94 -3.44
N GLY A 166 5.24 2.35 -4.61
CA GLY A 166 3.96 1.73 -4.93
C GLY A 166 4.12 0.57 -5.91
N ALA A 167 3.34 -0.47 -5.69
CA ALA A 167 3.27 -1.66 -6.54
C ALA A 167 1.82 -2.08 -6.73
N ALA A 168 1.45 -2.48 -7.94
CA ALA A 168 0.16 -3.09 -8.24
C ALA A 168 0.36 -4.57 -8.55
N ILE A 169 -0.37 -5.42 -7.86
CA ILE A 169 -0.30 -6.88 -7.96
C ILE A 169 -1.67 -7.37 -8.41
N SER A 170 -1.72 -8.21 -9.43
CA SER A 170 -2.96 -8.86 -9.88
C SER A 170 -3.03 -10.29 -9.38
N CYS A 171 -4.26 -10.75 -9.14
CA CYS A 171 -4.56 -12.15 -8.90
C CYS A 171 -5.09 -12.77 -10.20
N ASP A 172 -4.67 -14.00 -10.52
CA ASP A 172 -5.21 -14.74 -11.66
C ASP A 172 -6.73 -14.95 -11.54
N HIS A 173 -7.40 -15.04 -12.66
CA HIS A 173 -8.77 -15.55 -12.71
C HIS A 173 -8.75 -17.05 -12.39
N ALA A 174 -9.50 -17.47 -11.37
CA ALA A 174 -9.68 -18.88 -11.03
C ALA A 174 -10.46 -19.63 -12.12
#